data_f0c23749adfa7258031f823e322707c6
#
_entry.id   f0c23749adfa7258031f823e322707c6
#
_cell.length_a   1.000
_cell.length_b   1.000
_cell.length_c   1.000
_cell.angle_alpha   90.00
_cell.angle_beta   90.00
_cell.angle_gamma   90.00
#
_symmetry.space_group_name_H-M   'P 1'
#
loop_
_entity.id
_entity.type
_entity.pdbx_description
1 polymer ?
#
loop_
_entity_poly.entity_id
_entity_poly.type
_entity_poly.pdbx_seq_one_letter_code
_entity_poly.pdbx_strand_id
1 'polypeptide(L)'
;MSIYGYIRLNSNRPKPKNFSLREQAKIIRNWSDEQGLEIKKIFRDIASNSASLELPNLKKLISLIEQGKVSVLVVARLDRLTRIIRLHHQLLKLFEENKIRFVSLAENLDSKTKSGKKVLEAIEILALWDAKSIPDRTREMIERKRKIGERVGHAPFGYTYQKKHLTPLTKELTIASIIREKREDENLSYHKIAKYLNSQRLRAKRGGRWYAETIKGICENPLYERFTGGIKARFLDKANVD
;
A
#
# COMPACT_ATOMS: atom_id res chain seq x y z
N MET A 1 30.29 -24.68 5.10
CA MET A 1 29.52 -23.64 4.39
C MET A 1 28.06 -24.06 4.40
N SER A 2 27.14 -23.23 4.94
CA SER A 2 25.75 -23.63 5.10
C SER A 2 24.90 -23.11 3.94
N ILE A 3 24.46 -24.00 3.05
CA ILE A 3 23.72 -23.67 1.85
C ILE A 3 22.24 -23.96 2.02
N TYR A 4 21.43 -23.01 1.67
CA TYR A 4 19.97 -23.12 1.73
C TYR A 4 19.33 -22.78 0.39
N GLY A 5 18.26 -23.48 0.06
CA GLY A 5 17.41 -23.18 -1.08
C GLY A 5 16.10 -22.52 -0.63
N TYR A 6 15.52 -21.69 -1.49
CA TYR A 6 14.16 -21.21 -1.31
C TYR A 6 13.34 -21.38 -2.59
N ILE A 7 12.16 -21.95 -2.44
CA ILE A 7 11.22 -22.20 -3.56
C ILE A 7 9.82 -21.72 -3.18
N ARG A 8 9.09 -21.18 -4.18
CA ARG A 8 7.74 -20.68 -3.97
C ARG A 8 6.81 -21.02 -5.13
N LEU A 9 5.56 -21.38 -4.80
CA LEU A 9 4.49 -21.53 -5.76
C LEU A 9 3.42 -20.45 -5.52
N ASN A 10 2.88 -19.89 -6.61
CA ASN A 10 1.74 -19.00 -6.54
C ASN A 10 0.45 -19.82 -6.73
N SER A 11 -0.44 -19.83 -5.72
CA SER A 11 -1.67 -20.62 -5.73
C SER A 11 -2.73 -20.14 -6.72
N ASN A 12 -2.68 -18.87 -7.14
CA ASN A 12 -3.74 -18.21 -7.94
C ASN A 12 -3.52 -18.28 -9.47
N ARG A 13 -2.55 -19.05 -9.98
CA ARG A 13 -2.33 -19.18 -11.42
C ARG A 13 -2.33 -20.65 -11.84
N PRO A 14 -2.95 -20.99 -12.98
CA PRO A 14 -2.78 -22.32 -13.58
C PRO A 14 -1.29 -22.59 -13.75
N LYS A 15 -0.85 -23.74 -13.28
CA LYS A 15 0.57 -24.14 -13.25
C LYS A 15 1.09 -24.27 -14.70
N PRO A 16 2.01 -23.48 -15.17
CA PRO A 16 2.79 -23.88 -16.33
C PRO A 16 3.52 -25.17 -15.94
N LYS A 17 3.52 -26.17 -16.81
CA LYS A 17 4.06 -27.51 -16.54
C LYS A 17 5.48 -27.51 -15.96
N ASN A 18 6.27 -26.45 -16.17
CA ASN A 18 7.70 -26.36 -15.90
C ASN A 18 8.09 -25.48 -14.69
N PHE A 19 7.23 -25.28 -13.69
CA PHE A 19 7.56 -24.44 -12.54
C PHE A 19 6.96 -24.89 -11.21
N SER A 20 6.73 -26.20 -11.06
CA SER A 20 6.31 -26.81 -9.81
C SER A 20 7.39 -26.66 -8.72
N LEU A 21 7.00 -26.77 -7.45
CA LEU A 21 7.96 -26.79 -6.33
C LEU A 21 9.00 -27.90 -6.51
N ARG A 22 8.58 -29.05 -7.09
CA ARG A 22 9.45 -30.21 -7.35
C ARG A 22 10.54 -29.87 -8.37
N GLU A 23 10.19 -29.17 -9.45
CA GLU A 23 11.14 -28.76 -10.48
C GLU A 23 12.11 -27.70 -9.97
N GLN A 24 11.62 -26.68 -9.25
CA GLN A 24 12.48 -25.70 -8.62
C GLN A 24 13.50 -26.38 -7.70
N ALA A 25 13.05 -27.32 -6.87
CA ALA A 25 13.94 -28.07 -5.99
C ALA A 25 14.95 -28.93 -6.77
N LYS A 26 14.54 -29.53 -7.90
CA LYS A 26 15.44 -30.31 -8.78
C LYS A 26 16.53 -29.43 -9.37
N ILE A 27 16.17 -28.26 -9.92
CA ILE A 27 17.11 -27.30 -10.50
C ILE A 27 18.15 -26.86 -9.45
N ILE A 28 17.70 -26.54 -8.22
CA ILE A 28 18.60 -26.12 -7.13
C ILE A 28 19.54 -27.26 -6.71
N ARG A 29 19.06 -28.50 -6.64
CA ARG A 29 19.90 -29.66 -6.30
C ARG A 29 20.92 -29.94 -7.39
N ASN A 30 20.50 -29.99 -8.66
CA ASN A 30 21.43 -30.21 -9.77
C ASN A 30 22.57 -29.19 -9.75
N TRP A 31 22.24 -27.90 -9.55
CA TRP A 31 23.25 -26.87 -9.40
C TRP A 31 24.22 -27.13 -8.24
N SER A 32 23.68 -27.58 -7.09
CA SER A 32 24.55 -27.87 -5.94
C SER A 32 25.46 -29.05 -6.18
N ASP A 33 24.95 -30.09 -6.84
CA ASP A 33 25.74 -31.27 -7.22
C ASP A 33 26.87 -30.92 -8.19
N GLU A 34 26.58 -30.08 -9.20
CA GLU A 34 27.57 -29.56 -10.17
C GLU A 34 28.66 -28.70 -9.49
N GLN A 35 28.31 -28.02 -8.39
CA GLN A 35 29.28 -27.22 -7.61
C GLN A 35 30.01 -28.03 -6.53
N GLY A 36 29.69 -29.31 -6.34
CA GLY A 36 30.23 -30.13 -5.26
C GLY A 36 29.80 -29.64 -3.85
N LEU A 37 28.60 -29.05 -3.75
CA LEU A 37 28.10 -28.40 -2.56
C LEU A 37 26.87 -29.14 -2.01
N GLU A 38 26.73 -29.26 -0.69
CA GLU A 38 25.59 -29.89 -0.05
C GLU A 38 24.56 -28.85 0.42
N ILE A 39 23.30 -29.03 0.00
CA ILE A 39 22.20 -28.18 0.45
C ILE A 39 21.64 -28.70 1.78
N LYS A 40 21.79 -27.90 2.82
CA LYS A 40 21.30 -28.22 4.15
C LYS A 40 19.78 -28.32 4.22
N LYS A 41 19.06 -27.40 3.55
CA LYS A 41 17.59 -27.39 3.52
C LYS A 41 17.07 -26.52 2.38
N ILE A 42 15.91 -26.91 1.81
CA ILE A 42 15.13 -26.09 0.88
C ILE A 42 13.83 -25.68 1.58
N PHE A 43 13.67 -24.38 1.81
CA PHE A 43 12.44 -23.80 2.34
C PHE A 43 11.39 -23.66 1.25
N ARG A 44 10.11 -23.88 1.58
CA ARG A 44 9.00 -23.91 0.62
C ARG A 44 7.85 -23.06 1.11
N ASP A 45 7.34 -22.17 0.28
CA ASP A 45 6.10 -21.45 0.54
C ASP A 45 5.12 -21.60 -0.63
N ILE A 46 3.82 -21.61 -0.28
CA ILE A 46 2.72 -21.52 -1.25
C ILE A 46 1.93 -20.28 -0.87
N ALA A 47 1.85 -19.30 -1.78
CA ALA A 47 1.23 -18.03 -1.52
C ALA A 47 0.29 -17.60 -2.63
N SER A 48 -0.89 -17.12 -2.27
CA SER A 48 -1.82 -16.46 -3.19
C SER A 48 -1.37 -15.04 -3.53
N ASN A 49 -0.64 -14.40 -2.63
CA ASN A 49 -0.14 -13.03 -2.78
C ASN A 49 1.39 -12.99 -2.62
N SER A 50 2.07 -12.46 -3.63
CA SER A 50 3.53 -12.28 -3.62
C SER A 50 3.96 -10.92 -3.05
N ALA A 51 3.02 -10.14 -2.55
CA ALA A 51 3.25 -8.76 -2.12
C ALA A 51 3.77 -8.62 -0.68
N SER A 52 4.08 -9.73 0.01
CA SER A 52 4.50 -9.68 1.41
C SER A 52 5.69 -10.61 1.65
N LEU A 53 6.61 -10.18 2.52
CA LEU A 53 7.66 -11.03 3.12
C LEU A 53 7.13 -11.88 4.29
N GLU A 54 5.82 -11.81 4.56
CA GLU A 54 5.13 -12.49 5.65
C GLU A 54 4.97 -14.02 5.44
N LEU A 55 5.69 -14.59 4.47
CA LEU A 55 5.66 -16.01 4.17
C LEU A 55 6.36 -16.80 5.29
N PRO A 56 5.71 -17.82 5.87
CA PRO A 56 6.20 -18.48 7.09
C PRO A 56 7.62 -19.05 6.96
N ASN A 57 7.93 -19.68 5.82
CA ASN A 57 9.24 -20.29 5.63
C ASN A 57 10.29 -19.27 5.15
N LEU A 58 9.89 -18.23 4.43
CA LEU A 58 10.77 -17.10 4.14
C LEU A 58 11.18 -16.37 5.44
N LYS A 59 10.25 -16.12 6.36
CA LYS A 59 10.57 -15.56 7.69
C LYS A 59 11.57 -16.42 8.47
N LYS A 60 11.37 -17.74 8.48
CA LYS A 60 12.33 -18.67 9.12
C LYS A 60 13.71 -18.58 8.46
N LEU A 61 13.77 -18.48 7.14
CA LEU A 61 15.03 -18.34 6.42
C LEU A 61 15.71 -17.01 6.76
N ILE A 62 14.97 -15.90 6.80
CA ILE A 62 15.47 -14.58 7.21
C ILE A 62 16.05 -14.64 8.61
N SER A 63 15.35 -15.24 9.57
CA SER A 63 15.86 -15.40 10.94
C SER A 63 17.15 -16.23 11.01
N LEU A 64 17.32 -17.25 10.17
CA LEU A 64 18.57 -17.99 10.08
C LEU A 64 19.72 -17.17 9.46
N ILE A 65 19.40 -16.28 8.52
CA ILE A 65 20.37 -15.33 7.94
C ILE A 65 20.85 -14.37 9.02
N GLU A 66 19.94 -13.74 9.75
CA GLU A 66 20.23 -12.81 10.84
C GLU A 66 21.06 -13.47 11.98
N GLN A 67 20.87 -14.78 12.19
CA GLN A 67 21.66 -15.58 13.13
C GLN A 67 23.03 -16.01 12.57
N GLY A 68 23.41 -15.60 11.36
CA GLY A 68 24.67 -15.99 10.72
C GLY A 68 24.77 -17.47 10.33
N LYS A 69 23.65 -18.20 10.28
CA LYS A 69 23.60 -19.64 9.99
C LYS A 69 23.54 -19.98 8.51
N VAL A 70 23.42 -18.99 7.63
CA VAL A 70 23.36 -19.12 6.18
C VAL A 70 24.61 -18.53 5.56
N SER A 71 25.26 -19.25 4.66
CA SER A 71 26.39 -18.72 3.89
C SER A 71 26.01 -18.49 2.43
N VAL A 72 25.13 -19.35 1.87
CA VAL A 72 24.66 -19.28 0.50
C VAL A 72 23.16 -19.46 0.45
N LEU A 73 22.48 -18.60 -0.27
CA LEU A 73 21.08 -18.75 -0.61
C LEU A 73 20.92 -18.93 -2.12
N VAL A 74 20.23 -20.00 -2.52
CA VAL A 74 19.97 -20.34 -3.92
C VAL A 74 18.49 -20.35 -4.21
N VAL A 75 18.10 -19.72 -5.30
CA VAL A 75 16.75 -19.76 -5.84
C VAL A 75 16.76 -20.21 -7.31
N ALA A 76 15.72 -20.89 -7.73
CA ALA A 76 15.60 -21.29 -9.15
C ALA A 76 15.40 -20.07 -10.06
N ARG A 77 14.69 -19.03 -9.57
CA ARG A 77 14.45 -17.75 -10.24
C ARG A 77 14.29 -16.64 -9.23
N LEU A 78 14.68 -15.43 -9.61
CA LEU A 78 14.61 -14.24 -8.79
C LEU A 78 13.17 -13.93 -8.33
N ASP A 79 12.18 -14.12 -9.21
CA ASP A 79 10.76 -13.89 -8.90
C ASP A 79 10.18 -14.89 -7.88
N ARG A 80 10.95 -15.88 -7.44
CA ARG A 80 10.56 -16.80 -6.36
C ARG A 80 10.71 -16.17 -4.98
N LEU A 81 11.65 -15.25 -4.79
CA LEU A 81 11.75 -14.47 -3.54
C LEU A 81 10.54 -13.54 -3.40
N THR A 82 10.40 -12.63 -4.31
CA THR A 82 9.27 -11.69 -4.40
C THR A 82 9.11 -11.22 -5.85
N ARG A 83 7.99 -10.59 -6.19
CA ARG A 83 7.75 -9.93 -7.48
C ARG A 83 7.80 -8.41 -7.36
N ILE A 84 7.95 -7.91 -6.15
CA ILE A 84 7.97 -6.48 -5.85
C ILE A 84 9.42 -6.04 -5.76
N ILE A 85 9.84 -5.16 -6.64
CA ILE A 85 11.22 -4.67 -6.73
C ILE A 85 11.71 -4.11 -5.40
N ARG A 86 10.88 -3.35 -4.69
CA ARG A 86 11.22 -2.80 -3.37
C ARG A 86 11.51 -3.89 -2.31
N LEU A 87 10.79 -5.01 -2.33
CA LEU A 87 11.06 -6.12 -1.43
C LEU A 87 12.31 -6.90 -1.84
N HIS A 88 12.64 -6.96 -3.14
CA HIS A 88 13.94 -7.47 -3.59
C HIS A 88 15.07 -6.66 -2.99
N HIS A 89 15.02 -5.33 -3.13
CA HIS A 89 16.04 -4.46 -2.55
C HIS A 89 16.23 -4.69 -1.05
N GLN A 90 15.14 -4.78 -0.27
CA GLN A 90 15.23 -5.06 1.16
C GLN A 90 15.91 -6.39 1.47
N LEU A 91 15.58 -7.46 0.72
CA LEU A 91 16.21 -8.77 0.90
C LEU A 91 17.68 -8.77 0.46
N LEU A 92 18.00 -8.13 -0.66
CA LEU A 92 19.37 -8.06 -1.16
C LEU A 92 20.28 -7.29 -0.21
N LYS A 93 19.78 -6.19 0.38
CA LYS A 93 20.48 -5.45 1.42
C LYS A 93 20.72 -6.32 2.65
N LEU A 94 19.71 -7.07 3.11
CA LEU A 94 19.87 -8.03 4.21
C LEU A 94 20.95 -9.09 3.88
N PHE A 95 20.99 -9.58 2.64
CA PHE A 95 22.00 -10.57 2.22
C PHE A 95 23.40 -9.98 2.20
N GLU A 96 23.56 -8.74 1.77
CA GLU A 96 24.83 -8.04 1.76
C GLU A 96 25.33 -7.79 3.18
N GLU A 97 24.51 -7.24 4.07
CA GLU A 97 24.82 -6.98 5.48
C GLU A 97 25.28 -8.26 6.21
N ASN A 98 24.67 -9.40 5.88
CA ASN A 98 25.00 -10.70 6.46
C ASN A 98 26.03 -11.51 5.64
N LYS A 99 26.64 -10.90 4.61
CA LYS A 99 27.67 -11.53 3.74
C LYS A 99 27.19 -12.82 3.08
N ILE A 100 25.90 -12.88 2.71
CA ILE A 100 25.28 -14.05 2.04
C ILE A 100 25.63 -14.02 0.56
N ARG A 101 26.19 -15.13 0.03
CA ARG A 101 26.25 -15.33 -1.42
C ARG A 101 24.84 -15.67 -1.91
N PHE A 102 24.25 -14.79 -2.71
CA PHE A 102 22.96 -15.02 -3.33
C PHE A 102 23.10 -15.49 -4.77
N VAL A 103 22.41 -16.58 -5.13
CA VAL A 103 22.44 -17.17 -6.47
C VAL A 103 21.02 -17.33 -6.99
N SER A 104 20.75 -16.81 -8.20
CA SER A 104 19.53 -17.04 -8.96
C SER A 104 19.85 -17.71 -10.29
N LEU A 105 19.36 -18.94 -10.45
CA LEU A 105 19.87 -19.84 -11.48
C LEU A 105 19.37 -19.48 -12.89
N ALA A 106 18.09 -19.13 -13.03
CA ALA A 106 17.52 -18.81 -14.35
C ALA A 106 18.08 -17.51 -14.93
N GLU A 107 18.48 -16.55 -14.09
CA GLU A 107 19.06 -15.28 -14.51
C GLU A 107 20.59 -15.29 -14.55
N ASN A 108 21.24 -16.45 -14.29
CA ASN A 108 22.70 -16.57 -14.18
C ASN A 108 23.30 -15.52 -13.22
N LEU A 109 22.58 -15.21 -12.15
CA LEU A 109 22.96 -14.20 -11.19
C LEU A 109 23.66 -14.85 -10.00
N ASP A 110 24.90 -14.42 -9.74
CA ASP A 110 25.66 -14.77 -8.55
C ASP A 110 26.29 -13.51 -7.94
N SER A 111 25.87 -13.17 -6.73
CA SER A 111 26.35 -11.96 -6.03
C SER A 111 27.85 -11.93 -5.80
N LYS A 112 28.56 -13.06 -5.94
CA LYS A 112 30.02 -13.14 -5.83
C LYS A 112 30.73 -12.67 -7.12
N THR A 113 30.07 -12.69 -8.26
CA THR A 113 30.65 -12.29 -9.56
C THR A 113 30.51 -10.79 -9.82
N LYS A 114 31.42 -10.22 -10.63
CA LYS A 114 31.34 -8.81 -11.04
C LYS A 114 30.05 -8.51 -11.83
N SER A 115 29.63 -9.43 -12.69
CA SER A 115 28.38 -9.30 -13.47
C SER A 115 27.15 -9.35 -12.55
N GLY A 116 27.13 -10.30 -11.62
CA GLY A 116 26.03 -10.42 -10.66
C GLY A 116 25.88 -9.18 -9.78
N LYS A 117 26.97 -8.60 -9.30
CA LYS A 117 26.92 -7.34 -8.55
C LYS A 117 26.30 -6.20 -9.35
N LYS A 118 26.67 -6.03 -10.63
CA LYS A 118 26.06 -5.01 -11.50
C LYS A 118 24.55 -5.21 -11.70
N VAL A 119 24.10 -6.46 -11.80
CA VAL A 119 22.64 -6.74 -11.88
C VAL A 119 21.93 -6.38 -10.58
N LEU A 120 22.54 -6.68 -9.43
CA LEU A 120 21.99 -6.31 -8.13
C LEU A 120 21.92 -4.79 -7.94
N GLU A 121 22.97 -4.06 -8.32
CA GLU A 121 22.99 -2.59 -8.34
C GLU A 121 21.87 -2.02 -9.25
N ALA A 122 21.65 -2.60 -10.42
CA ALA A 122 20.55 -2.20 -11.30
C ALA A 122 19.16 -2.42 -10.67
N ILE A 123 18.96 -3.54 -9.96
CA ILE A 123 17.73 -3.82 -9.22
C ILE A 123 17.53 -2.78 -8.11
N GLU A 124 18.60 -2.37 -7.42
CA GLU A 124 18.56 -1.35 -6.40
C GLU A 124 18.13 0.02 -6.95
N ILE A 125 18.74 0.46 -8.06
CA ILE A 125 18.37 1.70 -8.73
C ILE A 125 16.90 1.68 -9.15
N LEU A 126 16.41 0.59 -9.72
CA LEU A 126 15.01 0.43 -10.11
C LEU A 126 14.07 0.47 -8.90
N ALA A 127 14.48 -0.12 -7.78
CA ALA A 127 13.68 -0.11 -6.54
C ALA A 127 13.54 1.30 -5.95
N LEU A 128 14.61 2.09 -5.99
CA LEU A 128 14.61 3.48 -5.55
C LEU A 128 13.73 4.36 -6.47
N TRP A 129 13.78 4.11 -7.76
CA TRP A 129 12.95 4.85 -8.73
C TRP A 129 11.47 4.52 -8.59
N ASP A 130 11.12 3.25 -8.42
CA ASP A 130 9.74 2.78 -8.21
C ASP A 130 9.15 3.33 -6.89
N ALA A 131 9.98 3.42 -5.84
CA ALA A 131 9.58 4.00 -4.56
C ALA A 131 9.20 5.49 -4.65
N LYS A 132 9.84 6.25 -5.54
CA LYS A 132 9.53 7.67 -5.79
C LYS A 132 8.29 7.85 -6.67
N SER A 133 8.08 6.98 -7.65
CA SER A 133 7.03 7.14 -8.67
C SER A 133 5.64 6.69 -8.22
N ILE A 134 5.52 5.75 -7.28
CA ILE A 134 4.22 5.22 -6.81
C ILE A 134 3.36 6.28 -6.10
N PRO A 135 3.89 7.09 -5.15
CA PRO A 135 3.13 8.16 -4.52
C PRO A 135 2.64 9.20 -5.52
N ASP A 136 3.48 9.56 -6.49
CA ASP A 136 3.16 10.57 -7.50
C ASP A 136 2.06 10.09 -8.46
N ARG A 137 2.18 8.88 -9.00
CA ARG A 137 1.13 8.26 -9.83
C ARG A 137 -0.21 8.15 -9.09
N THR A 138 -0.16 7.79 -7.80
CA THR A 138 -1.37 7.69 -6.98
C THR A 138 -1.99 9.07 -6.76
N ARG A 139 -1.17 10.10 -6.52
CA ARG A 139 -1.62 11.49 -6.39
C ARG A 139 -2.24 12.00 -7.68
N GLU A 140 -1.58 11.83 -8.82
CA GLU A 140 -2.10 12.20 -10.13
C GLU A 140 -3.43 11.50 -10.46
N MET A 141 -3.54 10.20 -10.18
CA MET A 141 -4.79 9.45 -10.35
C MET A 141 -5.91 9.99 -9.46
N ILE A 142 -5.62 10.32 -8.22
CA ILE A 142 -6.57 10.92 -7.27
C ILE A 142 -7.01 12.31 -7.78
N GLU A 143 -6.08 13.16 -8.20
CA GLU A 143 -6.36 14.48 -8.75
C GLU A 143 -7.18 14.40 -10.03
N ARG A 144 -6.83 13.50 -10.94
CA ARG A 144 -7.62 13.25 -12.15
C ARG A 144 -9.05 12.85 -11.81
N LYS A 145 -9.24 11.92 -10.87
CA LYS A 145 -10.57 11.50 -10.42
C LYS A 145 -11.35 12.65 -9.80
N ARG A 146 -10.68 13.51 -9.02
CA ARG A 146 -11.32 14.72 -8.46
C ARG A 146 -11.77 15.68 -9.54
N LYS A 147 -10.92 15.92 -10.56
CA LYS A 147 -11.24 16.83 -11.68
C LYS A 147 -12.47 16.38 -12.49
N ILE A 148 -12.64 15.08 -12.69
CA ILE A 148 -13.80 14.52 -13.41
C ILE A 148 -14.99 14.18 -12.50
N GLY A 149 -14.92 14.55 -11.20
CA GLY A 149 -16.01 14.31 -10.24
C GLY A 149 -16.21 12.84 -9.86
N GLU A 150 -15.25 11.95 -10.17
CA GLU A 150 -15.33 10.55 -9.78
C GLU A 150 -15.10 10.36 -8.29
N ARG A 151 -15.62 9.24 -7.78
CA ARG A 151 -15.47 8.83 -6.39
C ARG A 151 -14.02 8.70 -5.99
N VAL A 152 -13.59 9.50 -5.00
CA VAL A 152 -12.29 9.40 -4.33
C VAL A 152 -12.53 9.23 -2.83
N GLY A 153 -12.34 8.03 -2.33
CA GLY A 153 -12.54 7.73 -0.92
C GLY A 153 -14.00 7.82 -0.47
N HIS A 154 -14.22 8.30 0.75
CA HIS A 154 -15.56 8.53 1.30
C HIS A 154 -16.11 9.89 0.86
N ALA A 155 -17.43 9.95 0.67
CA ALA A 155 -18.07 11.23 0.40
C ALA A 155 -17.85 12.19 1.58
N PRO A 156 -17.50 13.47 1.31
CA PRO A 156 -17.37 14.48 2.35
C PRO A 156 -18.71 14.71 3.07
N PHE A 157 -18.69 15.37 4.24
CA PHE A 157 -19.91 15.73 4.95
C PHE A 157 -20.81 16.59 4.06
N GLY A 158 -22.11 16.42 4.10
CA GLY A 158 -23.04 17.13 3.20
C GLY A 158 -23.19 16.51 1.81
N TYR A 159 -22.50 15.42 1.52
CA TYR A 159 -22.57 14.77 0.21
C TYR A 159 -22.64 13.25 0.33
N THR A 160 -23.19 12.62 -0.70
CA THR A 160 -23.16 11.16 -0.89
C THR A 160 -22.76 10.85 -2.33
N TYR A 161 -22.40 9.60 -2.60
CA TYR A 161 -22.15 9.15 -3.97
C TYR A 161 -23.37 8.42 -4.52
N GLN A 162 -23.92 8.93 -5.62
CA GLN A 162 -24.92 8.23 -6.44
C GLN A 162 -24.31 7.96 -7.82
N LYS A 163 -24.30 6.71 -8.26
CA LYS A 163 -23.71 6.28 -9.56
C LYS A 163 -22.32 6.88 -9.83
N LYS A 164 -21.44 6.89 -8.83
CA LYS A 164 -20.07 7.46 -8.83
C LYS A 164 -19.98 9.00 -8.79
N HIS A 165 -21.07 9.74 -8.88
CA HIS A 165 -21.10 11.21 -8.79
C HIS A 165 -21.43 11.66 -7.37
N LEU A 166 -20.85 12.80 -7.00
CA LEU A 166 -21.06 13.42 -5.70
C LEU A 166 -22.41 14.16 -5.72
N THR A 167 -23.33 13.73 -4.88
CA THR A 167 -24.69 14.29 -4.78
C THR A 167 -24.87 14.97 -3.43
N PRO A 168 -25.40 16.21 -3.36
CA PRO A 168 -25.58 16.94 -2.11
C PRO A 168 -26.68 16.31 -1.23
N LEU A 169 -26.47 16.37 0.08
CA LEU A 169 -27.43 16.01 1.12
C LEU A 169 -27.83 17.28 1.88
N THR A 170 -29.02 17.81 1.61
CA THR A 170 -29.50 19.08 2.13
C THR A 170 -29.36 19.20 3.66
N LYS A 171 -29.78 18.19 4.42
CA LYS A 171 -29.70 18.19 5.89
C LYS A 171 -28.26 18.33 6.41
N GLU A 172 -27.31 17.64 5.80
CA GLU A 172 -25.90 17.73 6.19
C GLU A 172 -25.26 19.04 5.74
N LEU A 173 -25.66 19.57 4.57
CA LEU A 173 -25.17 20.87 4.07
C LEU A 173 -25.66 22.03 4.95
N THR A 174 -26.88 21.97 5.49
CA THR A 174 -27.37 22.97 6.47
C THR A 174 -26.47 22.97 7.73
N ILE A 175 -26.03 21.80 8.19
CA ILE A 175 -25.09 21.74 9.33
C ILE A 175 -23.71 22.30 8.92
N ALA A 176 -23.24 22.03 7.72
CA ALA A 176 -22.00 22.60 7.22
C ALA A 176 -22.03 24.13 7.13
N SER A 177 -23.17 24.71 6.71
CA SER A 177 -23.34 26.18 6.70
C SER A 177 -23.31 26.77 8.13
N ILE A 178 -23.99 26.14 9.10
CA ILE A 178 -23.92 26.54 10.52
C ILE A 178 -22.47 26.50 11.05
N ILE A 179 -21.69 25.49 10.69
CA ILE A 179 -20.28 25.39 11.07
C ILE A 179 -19.49 26.59 10.56
N ARG A 180 -19.68 26.96 9.29
CA ARG A 180 -18.97 28.07 8.67
C ARG A 180 -19.42 29.42 9.26
N GLU A 181 -20.71 29.66 9.40
CA GLU A 181 -21.26 30.87 10.04
C GLU A 181 -20.64 31.06 11.42
N LYS A 182 -20.63 30.04 12.26
CA LYS A 182 -20.03 30.12 13.60
C LYS A 182 -18.52 30.33 13.57
N ARG A 183 -17.83 29.89 12.53
CA ARG A 183 -16.39 30.10 12.36
C ARG A 183 -16.08 31.50 11.81
N GLU A 184 -16.80 31.94 10.79
CA GLU A 184 -16.52 33.16 10.03
C GLU A 184 -17.14 34.40 10.69
N ASP A 185 -18.40 34.30 11.11
CA ASP A 185 -19.15 35.44 11.67
C ASP A 185 -18.96 35.56 13.20
N GLU A 186 -19.04 34.43 13.93
CA GLU A 186 -18.89 34.44 15.37
C GLU A 186 -17.45 34.19 15.86
N ASN A 187 -16.52 33.94 14.97
CA ASN A 187 -15.08 33.65 15.21
C ASN A 187 -14.83 32.59 16.30
N LEU A 188 -15.72 31.58 16.40
CA LEU A 188 -15.60 30.53 17.40
C LEU A 188 -14.47 29.57 17.06
N SER A 189 -13.79 29.07 18.09
CA SER A 189 -12.79 28.00 17.89
C SER A 189 -13.45 26.69 17.45
N TYR A 190 -12.75 25.87 16.70
CA TYR A 190 -13.24 24.56 16.22
C TYR A 190 -13.76 23.68 17.36
N HIS A 191 -13.14 23.78 18.54
CA HIS A 191 -13.56 23.05 19.73
C HIS A 191 -14.92 23.53 20.27
N LYS A 192 -15.13 24.84 20.31
CA LYS A 192 -16.41 25.45 20.74
C LYS A 192 -17.53 25.08 19.77
N ILE A 193 -17.27 25.10 18.44
CA ILE A 193 -18.24 24.69 17.42
C ILE A 193 -18.59 23.21 17.57
N ALA A 194 -17.60 22.32 17.76
CA ALA A 194 -17.85 20.89 17.98
C ALA A 194 -18.71 20.67 19.25
N LYS A 195 -18.43 21.38 20.35
CA LYS A 195 -19.22 21.33 21.60
C LYS A 195 -20.65 21.78 21.37
N TYR A 196 -20.83 22.89 20.64
CA TYR A 196 -22.16 23.41 20.28
C TYR A 196 -22.96 22.38 19.48
N LEU A 197 -22.43 21.82 18.40
CA LEU A 197 -23.15 20.84 17.58
C LEU A 197 -23.51 19.57 18.38
N ASN A 198 -22.62 19.13 19.26
CA ASN A 198 -22.87 17.98 20.13
C ASN A 198 -23.99 18.30 21.19
N SER A 199 -24.04 19.52 21.72
CA SER A 199 -25.10 19.93 22.65
C SER A 199 -26.46 20.01 21.94
N GLN A 200 -26.50 20.42 20.69
CA GLN A 200 -27.71 20.42 19.84
C GLN A 200 -28.10 19.03 19.34
N ARG A 201 -27.38 17.97 19.76
CA ARG A 201 -27.56 16.57 19.31
C ARG A 201 -27.46 16.39 17.81
N LEU A 202 -26.84 17.31 17.07
CA LEU A 202 -26.56 17.18 15.67
C LEU A 202 -25.45 16.13 15.50
N ARG A 203 -25.63 15.20 14.55
CA ARG A 203 -24.69 14.09 14.36
C ARG A 203 -23.74 14.36 13.21
N ALA A 204 -22.49 13.95 13.38
CA ALA A 204 -21.52 13.93 12.31
C ALA A 204 -21.84 12.80 11.30
N LYS A 205 -21.13 12.77 10.20
CA LYS A 205 -21.28 11.70 9.21
C LYS A 205 -21.16 10.34 9.89
N ARG A 206 -22.02 9.41 9.59
CA ARG A 206 -22.15 8.09 10.22
C ARG A 206 -22.70 8.10 11.67
N GLY A 207 -23.34 9.16 12.09
CA GLY A 207 -24.01 9.22 13.40
C GLY A 207 -23.08 9.47 14.59
N GLY A 208 -21.78 9.72 14.36
CA GLY A 208 -20.79 9.98 15.41
C GLY A 208 -20.90 11.38 16.04
N ARG A 209 -20.02 11.63 17.03
CA ARG A 209 -19.84 12.95 17.66
C ARG A 209 -18.97 13.85 16.79
N TRP A 210 -19.09 15.16 16.98
CA TRP A 210 -18.23 16.15 16.39
C TRP A 210 -16.94 16.32 17.19
N TYR A 211 -15.82 16.44 16.47
CA TYR A 211 -14.50 16.73 17.00
C TYR A 211 -13.91 17.96 16.29
N ALA A 212 -13.05 18.69 16.96
CA ALA A 212 -12.43 19.90 16.44
C ALA A 212 -11.77 19.69 15.07
N GLU A 213 -11.09 18.56 14.87
CA GLU A 213 -10.44 18.21 13.60
C GLU A 213 -11.44 18.01 12.45
N THR A 214 -12.61 17.45 12.73
CA THR A 214 -13.69 17.30 11.74
C THR A 214 -14.25 18.65 11.33
N ILE A 215 -14.43 19.56 12.29
CA ILE A 215 -14.89 20.95 12.04
C ILE A 215 -13.84 21.69 11.18
N LYS A 216 -12.57 21.61 11.56
CA LYS A 216 -11.45 22.19 10.81
C LYS A 216 -11.45 21.71 9.36
N GLY A 217 -11.57 20.40 9.14
CA GLY A 217 -11.61 19.82 7.81
C GLY A 217 -12.79 20.29 6.94
N ILE A 218 -13.93 20.67 7.54
CA ILE A 218 -15.05 21.28 6.83
C ILE A 218 -14.73 22.76 6.50
N CYS A 219 -14.21 23.52 7.46
CA CYS A 219 -13.89 24.94 7.26
C CYS A 219 -12.80 25.16 6.20
N GLU A 220 -11.78 24.29 6.14
CA GLU A 220 -10.64 24.42 5.23
C GLU A 220 -10.87 23.75 3.86
N ASN A 221 -11.96 23.05 3.65
CA ASN A 221 -12.21 22.36 2.38
C ASN A 221 -12.88 23.29 1.36
N PRO A 222 -12.25 23.55 0.21
CA PRO A 222 -12.77 24.44 -0.85
C PRO A 222 -14.17 24.06 -1.36
N LEU A 223 -14.59 22.81 -1.17
CA LEU A 223 -15.90 22.34 -1.56
C LEU A 223 -17.05 23.14 -0.89
N TYR A 224 -16.77 23.71 0.29
CA TYR A 224 -17.75 24.45 1.09
C TYR A 224 -17.60 25.97 0.94
N GLU A 225 -16.62 26.49 0.21
CA GLU A 225 -16.43 27.95 -0.01
C GLU A 225 -17.63 28.62 -0.70
N ARG A 226 -18.34 27.88 -1.56
CA ARG A 226 -19.52 28.38 -2.28
C ARG A 226 -20.78 28.52 -1.39
N PHE A 227 -20.69 28.15 -0.13
CA PHE A 227 -21.81 28.17 0.81
C PHE A 227 -21.80 29.42 1.73
N THR A 228 -20.76 30.26 1.62
CA THR A 228 -20.74 31.60 2.25
C THR A 228 -21.51 32.58 1.39
N GLY A 229 -22.72 32.91 1.77
CA GLY A 229 -23.45 34.06 1.19
C GLY A 229 -24.71 33.78 0.37
N GLY A 230 -25.24 32.56 0.32
CA GLY A 230 -26.38 32.36 -0.59
C GLY A 230 -27.36 31.23 -0.28
N ILE A 231 -27.14 30.47 0.76
CA ILE A 231 -28.03 29.30 1.05
C ILE A 231 -29.29 29.69 1.79
N LYS A 232 -29.34 30.84 2.49
CA LYS A 232 -30.58 31.31 3.11
C LYS A 232 -31.73 31.51 2.12
N ALA A 233 -31.45 31.77 0.84
CA ALA A 233 -32.48 32.08 -0.14
C ALA A 233 -32.93 30.91 -1.04
N ARG A 234 -32.11 29.89 -1.26
CA ARG A 234 -32.43 28.85 -2.30
C ARG A 234 -32.92 27.51 -1.77
N PHE A 235 -32.67 27.19 -0.49
CA PHE A 235 -33.04 25.88 0.06
C PHE A 235 -34.14 25.95 1.12
N LEU A 236 -34.42 27.14 1.72
CA LEU A 236 -35.56 27.32 2.60
C LEU A 236 -36.89 27.46 1.81
N ASP A 237 -36.85 27.96 0.59
CA ASP A 237 -38.07 28.06 -0.28
C ASP A 237 -38.53 26.72 -0.85
N LYS A 238 -37.70 25.67 -0.81
CA LYS A 238 -38.09 24.32 -1.24
C LYS A 238 -38.49 23.35 -0.14
N ALA A 239 -38.33 23.74 1.12
CA ALA A 239 -38.70 22.92 2.28
C ALA A 239 -40.14 23.22 2.79
N ASN A 240 -40.85 24.17 2.17
CA ASN A 240 -42.24 24.54 2.52
C ASN A 240 -43.26 24.13 1.43
N VAL A 241 -42.92 23.19 0.57
CA VAL A 241 -43.92 22.60 -0.33
C VAL A 241 -43.84 21.08 -0.16
N ASP A 242 -44.90 20.57 0.49
CA ASP A 242 -45.32 19.23 0.88
C ASP A 242 -44.89 18.75 2.27
#